data_b860b5426a4abc9f35afde34e0d7a2fa
#
_entry.id   b860b5426a4abc9f35afde34e0d7a2fa
#
_cell.length_a   1.000
_cell.length_b   1.000
_cell.length_c   1.000
_cell.angle_alpha   90.00
_cell.angle_beta   90.00
_cell.angle_gamma   90.00
#
_symmetry.space_group_name_H-M   'P 1'
#
loop_
_entity.id
_entity.type
_entity.pdbx_description
1 polymer ?
#
loop_
_entity_poly.entity_id
_entity_poly.type
_entity_poly.pdbx_seq_one_letter_code
_entity_poly.pdbx_strand_id
1 'polypeptide(L)'
;MEGITFRYSRNPGKRLTMQRLSLIHIYKGSLKQVQAVIQEACKEKIERDRRRGILNRPIRTMVVGIPNVGKSTFINSFAGKACAKTGNKPGVTKGNQWIRLNKTLELLDTPGILWPRFEDQAVGLHLALIGSINDQILNREELAWELIGLLEQIYPGVLTERYGDAAEGETEDNSAWKELSKEEQNLKASRMLERIAKNRACLMKGGELDLARASALLLDEFRSGKLGKLSLEQAQDYTDRVK
;
A
#
# COMPACT_ATOMS: atom_id res chain seq x y z
N MET A 1 -6.51 3.85 -0.75
CA MET A 1 -6.10 3.79 -2.18
C MET A 1 -4.91 4.73 -2.37
N GLU A 2 -3.71 4.20 -2.36
CA GLU A 2 -2.51 4.99 -2.62
C GLU A 2 -2.32 5.11 -4.13
N GLY A 3 -2.34 6.34 -4.61
CA GLY A 3 -2.07 6.66 -6.01
C GLY A 3 -0.65 7.15 -6.19
N ILE A 4 -0.03 6.86 -7.33
CA ILE A 4 1.23 7.52 -7.71
C ILE A 4 0.92 8.97 -8.03
N THR A 5 1.58 9.88 -7.31
CA THR A 5 1.47 11.32 -7.55
C THR A 5 2.65 11.76 -8.41
N PHE A 6 2.36 12.41 -9.53
CA PHE A 6 3.38 13.06 -10.36
C PHE A 6 3.45 14.54 -9.98
N ARG A 7 4.61 14.99 -9.51
CA ARG A 7 4.87 16.40 -9.25
C ARG A 7 6.05 16.86 -10.14
N TYR A 8 5.83 17.87 -10.94
CA TYR A 8 6.89 18.61 -11.62
C TYR A 8 6.89 20.04 -11.07
N SER A 9 8.00 20.51 -10.51
CA SER A 9 8.12 21.89 -10.06
C SER A 9 9.46 22.50 -10.49
N ARG A 10 9.39 23.56 -11.27
CA ARG A 10 10.38 24.64 -11.32
C ARG A 10 9.75 26.00 -11.02
N ASN A 11 8.44 26.05 -10.73
CA ASN A 11 7.77 27.32 -10.41
C ASN A 11 6.76 27.05 -9.28
N PRO A 12 6.89 27.66 -8.09
CA PRO A 12 6.02 27.43 -6.94
C PRO A 12 4.56 27.89 -7.15
N GLY A 13 4.24 28.55 -8.26
CA GLY A 13 2.91 29.08 -8.57
C GLY A 13 2.05 28.27 -9.56
N LYS A 14 2.59 27.25 -10.24
CA LYS A 14 1.77 26.41 -11.15
C LYS A 14 1.26 25.16 -10.44
N ARG A 15 -0.03 25.14 -10.13
CA ARG A 15 -0.76 23.93 -9.70
C ARG A 15 -0.79 22.94 -10.85
N LEU A 16 -0.08 21.82 -10.71
CA LEU A 16 -0.27 20.66 -11.59
C LEU A 16 -1.47 19.86 -11.14
N THR A 17 -2.31 19.48 -12.07
CA THR A 17 -3.43 18.58 -11.83
C THR A 17 -2.88 17.24 -11.36
N MET A 18 -3.23 16.85 -10.12
CA MET A 18 -2.89 15.53 -9.59
C MET A 18 -3.77 14.49 -10.31
N GLN A 19 -3.17 13.67 -11.16
CA GLN A 19 -3.83 12.47 -11.65
C GLN A 19 -3.47 11.32 -10.72
N ARG A 20 -4.48 10.77 -10.06
CA ARG A 20 -4.36 9.56 -9.23
C ARG A 20 -4.45 8.34 -10.13
N LEU A 21 -3.39 7.54 -10.17
CA LEU A 21 -3.38 6.25 -10.83
C LEU A 21 -3.40 5.16 -9.77
N SER A 22 -4.42 4.32 -9.76
CA SER A 22 -4.48 3.14 -8.89
C SER A 22 -3.49 2.09 -9.39
N LEU A 23 -2.54 1.69 -8.54
CA LEU A 23 -1.53 0.67 -8.86
C LEU A 23 -2.09 -0.76 -8.87
N ILE A 24 -3.20 -1.01 -8.19
CA ILE A 24 -3.84 -2.33 -8.13
C ILE A 24 -4.31 -2.78 -9.52
N HIS A 25 -4.56 -1.81 -10.41
CA HIS A 25 -5.01 -2.06 -11.79
C HIS A 25 -4.19 -1.22 -12.76
N ILE A 26 -2.91 -1.55 -12.93
CA ILE A 26 -2.09 -0.96 -14.00
C ILE A 26 -2.57 -1.54 -15.34
N TYR A 27 -3.64 -0.98 -15.89
CA TYR A 27 -4.03 -1.27 -17.25
C TYR A 27 -3.00 -0.68 -18.22
N LYS A 28 -2.65 -1.44 -19.27
CA LYS A 28 -1.76 -0.95 -20.34
C LYS A 28 -2.20 0.40 -20.92
N GLY A 29 -3.50 0.73 -20.89
CA GLY A 29 -4.04 2.03 -21.29
C GLY A 29 -3.62 3.20 -20.39
N SER A 30 -3.57 3.01 -19.08
CA SER A 30 -3.17 4.07 -18.14
C SER A 30 -1.67 4.39 -18.21
N LEU A 31 -0.83 3.43 -18.58
CA LEU A 31 0.60 3.66 -18.78
C LEU A 31 0.90 4.60 -19.96
N LYS A 32 0.09 4.54 -21.03
CA LYS A 32 0.19 5.51 -22.14
C LYS A 32 -0.17 6.92 -21.70
N GLN A 33 -1.16 7.07 -20.81
CA GLN A 33 -1.53 8.37 -20.23
C GLN A 33 -0.41 8.95 -19.39
N VAL A 34 0.32 8.13 -18.61
CA VAL A 34 1.51 8.57 -17.85
C VAL A 34 2.55 9.18 -18.78
N GLN A 35 2.83 8.53 -19.91
CA GLN A 35 3.80 9.06 -20.87
C GLN A 35 3.36 10.38 -21.46
N ALA A 36 2.09 10.54 -21.79
CA ALA A 36 1.53 11.80 -22.29
C ALA A 36 1.64 12.93 -21.25
N VAL A 37 1.31 12.64 -19.97
CA VAL A 37 1.45 13.60 -18.85
C VAL A 37 2.90 14.03 -18.67
N ILE A 38 3.86 13.10 -18.74
CA ILE A 38 5.29 13.41 -18.63
C ILE A 38 5.73 14.33 -19.78
N GLN A 39 5.29 14.04 -21.00
CA GLN A 39 5.63 14.85 -22.18
C GLN A 39 5.06 16.26 -22.08
N GLU A 40 3.80 16.40 -21.69
CA GLU A 40 3.15 17.69 -21.52
C GLU A 40 3.82 18.50 -20.38
N ALA A 41 4.09 17.88 -19.23
CA ALA A 41 4.79 18.52 -18.12
C ALA A 41 6.21 19.00 -18.48
N CYS A 42 6.86 18.34 -19.44
CA CYS A 42 8.22 18.67 -19.89
C CYS A 42 8.27 19.46 -21.21
N LYS A 43 7.12 19.86 -21.76
CA LYS A 43 7.03 20.53 -23.08
C LYS A 43 7.95 21.74 -23.22
N GLU A 44 7.92 22.67 -22.27
CA GLU A 44 8.79 23.86 -22.28
C GLU A 44 10.30 23.50 -22.29
N LYS A 45 10.67 22.43 -21.57
CA LYS A 45 12.04 21.93 -21.52
C LYS A 45 12.44 21.32 -22.86
N ILE A 46 11.56 20.50 -23.46
CA ILE A 46 11.78 19.86 -24.74
C ILE A 46 11.96 20.92 -25.84
N GLU A 47 11.09 21.94 -25.87
CA GLU A 47 11.18 23.04 -26.84
C GLU A 47 12.47 23.87 -26.68
N ARG A 48 12.86 24.17 -25.42
CA ARG A 48 14.12 24.88 -25.14
C ARG A 48 15.34 24.08 -25.57
N ASP A 49 15.36 22.76 -25.29
CA ASP A 49 16.46 21.89 -25.68
C ASP A 49 16.54 21.80 -27.22
N ARG A 50 15.36 21.69 -27.89
CA ARG A 50 15.26 21.70 -29.37
C ARG A 50 15.81 23.01 -30.01
N ARG A 51 15.47 24.19 -29.44
CA ARG A 51 16.00 25.47 -29.88
C ARG A 51 17.53 25.59 -29.73
N ARG A 52 18.11 24.80 -28.80
CA ARG A 52 19.57 24.72 -28.59
C ARG A 52 20.23 23.61 -29.43
N GLY A 53 19.52 23.02 -30.38
CA GLY A 53 20.04 21.93 -31.23
C GLY A 53 20.16 20.58 -30.52
N ILE A 54 19.63 20.43 -29.29
CA ILE A 54 19.69 19.19 -28.53
C ILE A 54 18.42 18.35 -28.85
N LEU A 55 18.53 17.46 -29.84
CA LEU A 55 17.37 16.74 -30.37
C LEU A 55 17.02 15.47 -29.59
N ASN A 56 17.98 14.81 -28.92
CA ASN A 56 17.82 13.46 -28.37
C ASN A 56 18.14 13.38 -26.88
N ARG A 57 17.85 14.41 -26.11
CA ARG A 57 18.06 14.37 -24.68
C ARG A 57 16.87 13.67 -24.01
N PRO A 58 17.08 12.55 -23.28
CA PRO A 58 15.98 11.88 -22.61
C PRO A 58 15.43 12.74 -21.46
N ILE A 59 14.12 12.68 -21.28
CA ILE A 59 13.44 13.24 -20.11
C ILE A 59 13.80 12.37 -18.92
N ARG A 60 14.24 12.99 -17.83
CA ARG A 60 14.54 12.31 -16.57
C ARG A 60 13.39 12.50 -15.60
N THR A 61 12.81 11.38 -15.17
CA THR A 61 11.69 11.33 -14.24
C THR A 61 12.10 10.49 -13.03
N MET A 62 11.70 10.89 -11.84
CA MET A 62 11.97 10.16 -10.60
C MET A 62 10.68 9.53 -10.07
N VAL A 63 10.77 8.27 -9.62
CA VAL A 63 9.68 7.56 -8.95
C VAL A 63 9.96 7.55 -7.45
N VAL A 64 9.11 8.20 -6.67
CA VAL A 64 9.25 8.33 -5.22
C VAL A 64 8.04 7.76 -4.49
N GLY A 65 8.20 7.35 -3.26
CA GLY A 65 7.15 6.87 -2.37
C GLY A 65 7.72 6.07 -1.22
N ILE A 66 6.86 5.77 -0.25
CA ILE A 66 7.20 4.96 0.91
C ILE A 66 7.59 3.52 0.50
N PRO A 67 8.20 2.73 1.39
CA PRO A 67 8.54 1.33 1.08
C PRO A 67 7.30 0.50 0.72
N ASN A 68 7.48 -0.51 -0.11
CA ASN A 68 6.51 -1.56 -0.47
C ASN A 68 5.19 -1.09 -1.11
N VAL A 69 5.10 0.13 -1.65
CA VAL A 69 3.91 0.65 -2.36
C VAL A 69 3.89 0.36 -3.86
N GLY A 70 4.76 -0.51 -4.33
CA GLY A 70 4.77 -0.94 -5.72
C GLY A 70 5.55 -0.06 -6.69
N LYS A 71 6.48 0.82 -6.23
CA LYS A 71 7.31 1.65 -7.13
C LYS A 71 8.01 0.84 -8.21
N SER A 72 8.75 -0.19 -7.82
CA SER A 72 9.49 -1.05 -8.75
C SER A 72 8.56 -1.88 -9.64
N THR A 73 7.38 -2.27 -9.13
CA THR A 73 6.33 -2.93 -9.93
C THR A 73 5.80 -1.98 -11.01
N PHE A 74 5.54 -0.72 -10.65
CA PHE A 74 5.15 0.30 -11.62
C PHE A 74 6.22 0.51 -12.68
N ILE A 75 7.48 0.65 -12.28
CA ILE A 75 8.62 0.83 -13.21
C ILE A 75 8.70 -0.34 -14.19
N ASN A 76 8.61 -1.59 -13.71
CA ASN A 76 8.64 -2.78 -14.55
C ASN A 76 7.47 -2.83 -15.52
N SER A 77 6.26 -2.51 -15.05
CA SER A 77 5.06 -2.45 -15.89
C SER A 77 5.17 -1.35 -16.95
N PHE A 78 5.71 -0.19 -16.57
CA PHE A 78 5.90 0.93 -17.48
C PHE A 78 7.01 0.68 -18.50
N ALA A 79 8.06 -0.05 -18.09
CA ALA A 79 9.14 -0.48 -18.98
C ALA A 79 8.75 -1.65 -19.91
N GLY A 80 7.67 -2.38 -19.58
CA GLY A 80 7.28 -3.61 -20.26
C GLY A 80 8.27 -4.78 -20.08
N LYS A 81 9.18 -4.66 -19.12
CA LYS A 81 10.21 -5.67 -18.79
C LYS A 81 10.66 -5.56 -17.34
N ALA A 82 11.22 -6.66 -16.81
CA ALA A 82 11.80 -6.69 -15.47
C ALA A 82 13.15 -5.95 -15.45
N CYS A 83 13.17 -4.67 -15.09
CA CYS A 83 14.35 -3.82 -15.00
C CYS A 83 14.64 -3.30 -13.59
N ALA A 84 13.66 -3.37 -12.68
CA ALA A 84 13.81 -3.06 -11.27
C ALA A 84 13.51 -4.30 -10.41
N LYS A 85 14.26 -4.47 -9.31
CA LYS A 85 14.00 -5.57 -8.37
C LYS A 85 12.68 -5.32 -7.64
N THR A 86 11.82 -6.33 -7.62
CA THR A 86 10.54 -6.30 -6.90
C THR A 86 10.55 -7.31 -5.76
N GLY A 87 9.78 -7.04 -4.72
CA GLY A 87 9.59 -7.95 -3.59
C GLY A 87 8.60 -7.36 -2.58
N ASN A 88 7.92 -8.23 -1.84
CA ASN A 88 6.92 -7.84 -0.83
C ASN A 88 7.55 -7.49 0.53
N LYS A 89 8.78 -6.93 0.52
CA LYS A 89 9.50 -6.54 1.74
C LYS A 89 10.07 -5.14 1.59
N PRO A 90 10.08 -4.33 2.66
CA PRO A 90 10.78 -3.04 2.66
C PRO A 90 12.29 -3.23 2.38
N GLY A 91 12.92 -2.26 1.72
CA GLY A 91 14.36 -2.26 1.47
C GLY A 91 14.84 -3.15 0.32
N VAL A 92 13.96 -3.60 -0.59
CA VAL A 92 14.35 -4.35 -1.80
C VAL A 92 15.21 -3.50 -2.73
N THR A 93 14.85 -2.22 -2.91
CA THR A 93 15.68 -1.24 -3.64
C THR A 93 16.67 -0.61 -2.66
N LYS A 94 17.97 -0.96 -2.80
CA LYS A 94 19.03 -0.53 -1.87
C LYS A 94 19.67 0.82 -2.22
N GLY A 95 19.50 1.29 -3.45
CA GLY A 95 20.10 2.53 -3.93
C GLY A 95 19.38 3.08 -5.16
N ASN A 96 19.72 4.33 -5.52
CA ASN A 96 19.16 4.96 -6.70
C ASN A 96 19.66 4.26 -7.97
N GLN A 97 18.76 3.92 -8.86
CA GLN A 97 19.08 3.26 -10.13
C GLN A 97 18.41 3.99 -11.30
N TRP A 98 19.21 4.41 -12.29
CA TRP A 98 18.69 4.92 -13.55
C TRP A 98 18.28 3.77 -14.47
N ILE A 99 17.05 3.84 -14.93
CA ILE A 99 16.46 2.83 -15.83
C ILE A 99 16.05 3.55 -17.12
N ARG A 100 16.71 3.19 -18.22
CA ARG A 100 16.36 3.72 -19.53
C ARG A 100 15.19 2.94 -20.11
N LEU A 101 14.03 3.59 -20.23
CA LEU A 101 12.83 2.99 -20.81
C LEU A 101 12.89 2.97 -22.33
N ASN A 102 13.25 4.10 -22.92
CA ASN A 102 13.40 4.27 -24.37
C ASN A 102 14.38 5.42 -24.68
N LYS A 103 14.45 5.84 -25.95
CA LYS A 103 15.34 6.93 -26.37
C LYS A 103 14.99 8.29 -25.77
N THR A 104 13.74 8.46 -25.32
CA THR A 104 13.19 9.77 -24.85
C THR A 104 12.92 9.84 -23.36
N LEU A 105 13.00 8.72 -22.63
CA LEU A 105 12.60 8.66 -21.21
C LEU A 105 13.53 7.78 -20.38
N GLU A 106 14.03 8.34 -19.29
CA GLU A 106 14.78 7.66 -18.23
C GLU A 106 14.04 7.80 -16.90
N LEU A 107 13.91 6.72 -16.14
CA LEU A 107 13.36 6.71 -14.78
C LEU A 107 14.47 6.52 -13.75
N LEU A 108 14.39 7.26 -12.67
CA LEU A 108 15.16 7.01 -11.46
C LEU A 108 14.29 6.21 -10.48
N ASP A 109 14.63 4.95 -10.26
CA ASP A 109 14.09 4.16 -9.15
C ASP A 109 14.81 4.57 -7.87
N THR A 110 14.02 4.90 -6.83
CA THR A 110 14.55 5.33 -5.54
C THR A 110 14.12 4.36 -4.44
N PRO A 111 14.98 4.12 -3.43
CA PRO A 111 14.56 3.42 -2.23
C PRO A 111 13.32 4.07 -1.62
N GLY A 112 12.42 3.26 -1.08
CA GLY A 112 11.34 3.77 -0.25
C GLY A 112 11.92 4.24 1.08
N ILE A 113 11.58 5.44 1.49
CA ILE A 113 12.06 6.05 2.73
C ILE A 113 10.85 6.42 3.57
N LEU A 114 10.87 6.04 4.84
CA LEU A 114 9.99 6.55 5.88
C LEU A 114 10.74 7.59 6.69
N TRP A 115 10.03 8.54 7.28
CA TRP A 115 10.64 9.46 8.24
C TRP A 115 10.96 8.74 9.56
N PRO A 116 11.96 9.20 10.31
CA PRO A 116 12.53 8.44 11.44
C PRO A 116 11.57 8.29 12.62
N ARG A 117 10.58 9.16 12.75
CA ARG A 117 9.61 9.17 13.85
C ARG A 117 8.22 9.53 13.34
N PHE A 118 7.22 8.75 13.75
CA PHE A 118 5.81 9.06 13.51
C PHE A 118 5.29 9.88 14.70
N GLU A 119 4.75 11.06 14.43
CA GLU A 119 4.08 11.88 15.45
C GLU A 119 2.72 11.27 15.81
N ASP A 120 2.03 10.71 14.83
CA ASP A 120 0.75 10.03 14.96
C ASP A 120 0.97 8.51 14.90
N GLN A 121 0.62 7.81 15.99
CA GLN A 121 0.74 6.35 16.09
C GLN A 121 -0.19 5.63 15.11
N ALA A 122 -1.36 6.21 14.78
CA ALA A 122 -2.26 5.63 13.80
C ALA A 122 -1.61 5.55 12.40
N VAL A 123 -0.83 6.57 12.01
CA VAL A 123 -0.04 6.53 10.77
C VAL A 123 0.98 5.40 10.80
N GLY A 124 1.66 5.21 11.94
CA GLY A 124 2.60 4.10 12.12
C GLY A 124 1.92 2.73 11.97
N LEU A 125 0.74 2.58 12.58
CA LEU A 125 -0.07 1.35 12.48
C LEU A 125 -0.49 1.10 11.02
N HIS A 126 -1.04 2.09 10.33
CA HIS A 126 -1.45 1.94 8.92
C HIS A 126 -0.28 1.57 8.02
N LEU A 127 0.90 2.18 8.24
CA LEU A 127 2.12 1.83 7.50
C LEU A 127 2.61 0.41 7.76
N ALA A 128 2.43 -0.08 8.99
CA ALA A 128 2.71 -1.47 9.35
C ALA A 128 1.73 -2.43 8.67
N LEU A 129 0.44 -2.11 8.72
CA LEU A 129 -0.61 -2.93 8.11
C LEU A 129 -0.44 -3.09 6.61
N ILE A 130 -0.09 -2.03 5.88
CA ILE A 130 0.19 -2.11 4.43
C ILE A 130 1.59 -2.68 4.10
N GLY A 131 2.39 -3.05 5.11
CA GLY A 131 3.69 -3.69 4.92
C GLY A 131 4.81 -2.72 4.52
N SER A 132 4.67 -1.41 4.76
CA SER A 132 5.74 -0.42 4.55
C SER A 132 6.80 -0.46 5.64
N ILE A 133 6.48 -1.00 6.82
CA ILE A 133 7.41 -1.30 7.91
C ILE A 133 7.79 -2.79 7.84
N ASN A 134 9.02 -3.11 8.25
CA ASN A 134 9.50 -4.50 8.25
C ASN A 134 8.79 -5.31 9.34
N ASP A 135 8.06 -6.36 8.95
CA ASP A 135 7.34 -7.25 9.85
C ASP A 135 8.23 -7.99 10.87
N GLN A 136 9.55 -8.07 10.63
CA GLN A 136 10.48 -8.73 11.55
C GLN A 136 10.65 -8.00 12.89
N ILE A 137 10.31 -6.72 12.92
CA ILE A 137 10.39 -5.87 14.12
C ILE A 137 9.04 -5.67 14.80
N LEU A 138 7.98 -6.28 14.27
CA LEU A 138 6.62 -6.11 14.74
C LEU A 138 6.08 -7.42 15.35
N ASN A 139 5.26 -7.30 16.37
CA ASN A 139 4.42 -8.41 16.82
C ASN A 139 3.26 -8.59 15.82
N ARG A 140 3.31 -9.67 15.04
CA ARG A 140 2.31 -9.93 13.99
C ARG A 140 0.93 -10.27 14.54
N GLU A 141 0.85 -10.87 15.70
CA GLU A 141 -0.43 -11.21 16.34
C GLU A 141 -1.15 -9.94 16.78
N GLU A 142 -0.45 -9.04 17.48
CA GLU A 142 -0.99 -7.73 17.84
C GLU A 142 -1.39 -6.93 16.61
N LEU A 143 -0.57 -6.94 15.55
CA LEU A 143 -0.89 -6.25 14.30
C LEU A 143 -2.12 -6.85 13.63
N ALA A 144 -2.32 -8.17 13.71
CA ALA A 144 -3.52 -8.83 13.20
C ALA A 144 -4.77 -8.47 14.01
N TRP A 145 -4.66 -8.34 15.33
CA TRP A 145 -5.77 -7.88 16.18
C TRP A 145 -6.18 -6.44 15.87
N GLU A 146 -5.21 -5.54 15.69
CA GLU A 146 -5.48 -4.16 15.28
C GLU A 146 -6.14 -4.10 13.89
N LEU A 147 -5.70 -4.96 12.95
CA LEU A 147 -6.35 -5.05 11.63
C LEU A 147 -7.79 -5.53 11.74
N ILE A 148 -8.06 -6.59 12.53
CA ILE A 148 -9.41 -7.09 12.77
C ILE A 148 -10.28 -5.96 13.31
N GLY A 149 -9.79 -5.23 14.33
CA GLY A 149 -10.50 -4.10 14.93
C GLY A 149 -10.84 -3.00 13.94
N LEU A 150 -9.89 -2.60 13.11
CA LEU A 150 -10.10 -1.59 12.07
C LEU A 150 -11.12 -2.05 11.02
N LEU A 151 -11.03 -3.32 10.59
CA LEU A 151 -11.94 -3.86 9.59
C LEU A 151 -13.36 -3.97 10.13
N GLU A 152 -13.55 -4.42 11.36
CA GLU A 152 -14.88 -4.49 11.98
C GLU A 152 -15.52 -3.12 12.19
N GLN A 153 -14.69 -2.06 12.42
CA GLN A 153 -15.19 -0.70 12.55
C GLN A 153 -15.57 -0.05 11.21
N ILE A 154 -14.78 -0.29 10.15
CA ILE A 154 -14.91 0.42 8.87
C ILE A 154 -15.74 -0.41 7.88
N TYR A 155 -15.62 -1.73 7.93
CA TYR A 155 -16.23 -2.69 7.01
C TYR A 155 -16.82 -3.87 7.77
N PRO A 156 -17.84 -3.67 8.61
CA PRO A 156 -18.45 -4.75 9.40
C PRO A 156 -18.83 -5.95 8.51
N GLY A 157 -18.49 -7.15 8.97
CA GLY A 157 -18.82 -8.39 8.26
C GLY A 157 -17.86 -8.81 7.15
N VAL A 158 -16.89 -8.00 6.74
CA VAL A 158 -15.95 -8.38 5.67
C VAL A 158 -15.12 -9.62 6.04
N LEU A 159 -14.77 -9.78 7.31
CA LEU A 159 -14.04 -10.95 7.80
C LEU A 159 -14.95 -12.19 7.87
N THR A 160 -16.19 -12.02 8.31
CA THR A 160 -17.19 -13.08 8.35
C THR A 160 -17.51 -13.59 6.94
N GLU A 161 -17.72 -12.70 5.97
CA GLU A 161 -17.91 -13.07 4.56
C GLU A 161 -16.74 -13.92 4.02
N ARG A 162 -15.52 -13.59 4.42
CA ARG A 162 -14.30 -14.23 3.91
C ARG A 162 -13.96 -15.54 4.62
N TYR A 163 -14.18 -15.61 5.93
CA TYR A 163 -13.72 -16.71 6.79
C TYR A 163 -14.87 -17.49 7.45
N GLY A 164 -16.12 -17.15 7.14
CA GLY A 164 -17.32 -17.81 7.67
C GLY A 164 -17.77 -17.25 9.01
N ASP A 165 -19.00 -17.63 9.37
CA ASP A 165 -19.65 -17.25 10.62
C ASP A 165 -19.05 -17.99 11.83
N ALA A 166 -19.49 -17.58 13.03
CA ALA A 166 -19.18 -18.28 14.26
C ALA A 166 -19.64 -19.75 14.16
N ALA A 167 -18.89 -20.67 14.76
CA ALA A 167 -19.32 -22.05 14.84
C ALA A 167 -20.63 -22.13 15.66
N GLU A 168 -21.49 -23.14 15.37
CA GLU A 168 -22.71 -23.39 16.17
C GLU A 168 -22.36 -23.48 17.65
N GLY A 169 -22.96 -22.61 18.48
CA GLY A 169 -22.72 -22.50 19.91
C GLY A 169 -21.75 -21.38 20.36
N GLU A 170 -21.08 -20.69 19.46
CA GLU A 170 -20.39 -19.42 19.76
C GLU A 170 -21.44 -18.30 19.77
N THR A 171 -21.62 -17.64 20.92
CA THR A 171 -22.47 -16.44 21.00
C THR A 171 -21.82 -15.33 20.21
N GLU A 172 -22.45 -14.91 19.11
CA GLU A 172 -22.06 -13.68 18.43
C GLU A 172 -22.38 -12.50 19.34
N ASP A 173 -21.34 -11.83 19.77
CA ASP A 173 -21.49 -10.55 20.42
C ASP A 173 -21.74 -9.48 19.35
N ASN A 174 -23.02 -9.11 19.18
CA ASN A 174 -23.47 -8.11 18.20
C ASN A 174 -23.23 -6.66 18.68
N SER A 175 -22.51 -6.45 19.79
CA SER A 175 -22.15 -5.10 20.22
C SER A 175 -21.30 -4.40 19.17
N ALA A 176 -21.61 -3.12 18.93
CA ALA A 176 -20.80 -2.33 18.01
C ALA A 176 -19.37 -2.22 18.53
N TRP A 177 -18.37 -2.50 17.69
CA TRP A 177 -16.95 -2.53 18.07
C TRP A 177 -16.50 -1.32 18.89
N LYS A 178 -17.05 -0.13 18.59
CA LYS A 178 -16.71 1.14 19.27
C LYS A 178 -17.24 1.22 20.70
N GLU A 179 -18.22 0.41 21.08
CA GLU A 179 -18.84 0.40 22.40
C GLU A 179 -18.12 -0.54 23.38
N LEU A 180 -17.25 -1.42 22.85
CA LEU A 180 -16.50 -2.41 23.63
C LEU A 180 -15.29 -1.77 24.31
N SER A 181 -15.00 -2.22 25.53
CA SER A 181 -13.71 -1.94 26.19
C SER A 181 -12.54 -2.52 25.40
N LYS A 182 -11.32 -2.05 25.66
CA LYS A 182 -10.12 -2.58 24.95
C LYS A 182 -9.90 -4.06 25.18
N GLU A 183 -10.25 -4.58 26.37
CA GLU A 183 -10.15 -6.00 26.70
C GLU A 183 -11.16 -6.83 25.91
N GLU A 184 -12.40 -6.35 25.80
CA GLU A 184 -13.43 -7.00 24.99
C GLU A 184 -13.09 -6.99 23.49
N GLN A 185 -12.54 -5.87 22.97
CA GLN A 185 -12.04 -5.78 21.61
C GLN A 185 -10.94 -6.80 21.35
N ASN A 186 -9.96 -6.92 22.25
CA ASN A 186 -8.88 -7.89 22.14
C ASN A 186 -9.39 -9.34 22.18
N LEU A 187 -10.35 -9.63 23.05
CA LEU A 187 -10.98 -10.95 23.13
C LEU A 187 -11.73 -11.30 21.85
N LYS A 188 -12.49 -10.34 21.30
CA LYS A 188 -13.23 -10.51 20.05
C LYS A 188 -12.27 -10.68 18.87
N ALA A 189 -11.16 -9.91 18.81
CA ALA A 189 -10.12 -10.07 17.80
C ALA A 189 -9.42 -11.44 17.90
N SER A 190 -9.12 -11.91 19.10
CA SER A 190 -8.52 -13.24 19.31
C SER A 190 -9.44 -14.34 18.80
N ARG A 191 -10.73 -14.32 19.15
CA ARG A 191 -11.72 -15.28 18.66
C ARG A 191 -11.83 -15.28 17.13
N MET A 192 -11.82 -14.09 16.50
CA MET A 192 -11.80 -13.98 15.04
C MET A 192 -10.52 -14.59 14.45
N LEU A 193 -9.37 -14.37 15.07
CA LEU A 193 -8.11 -14.95 14.62
C LEU A 193 -8.09 -16.48 14.74
N GLU A 194 -8.66 -17.05 15.82
CA GLU A 194 -8.85 -18.49 15.99
C GLU A 194 -9.78 -19.07 14.89
N ARG A 195 -10.85 -18.36 14.56
CA ARG A 195 -11.76 -18.71 13.47
C ARG A 195 -11.03 -18.76 12.13
N ILE A 196 -10.21 -17.74 11.85
CA ILE A 196 -9.34 -17.69 10.65
C ILE A 196 -8.41 -18.91 10.64
N ALA A 197 -7.77 -19.22 11.78
CA ALA A 197 -6.87 -20.36 11.91
C ALA A 197 -7.59 -21.70 11.63
N LYS A 198 -8.78 -21.90 12.18
CA LYS A 198 -9.62 -23.09 11.91
C LYS A 198 -10.00 -23.19 10.44
N ASN A 199 -10.56 -22.12 9.87
CA ASN A 199 -11.02 -22.07 8.48
C ASN A 199 -9.89 -22.31 7.47
N ARG A 200 -8.70 -21.83 7.77
CA ARG A 200 -7.52 -21.96 6.90
C ARG A 200 -6.60 -23.11 7.26
N ALA A 201 -7.02 -23.98 8.17
CA ALA A 201 -6.24 -25.12 8.65
C ALA A 201 -4.82 -24.72 9.06
N CYS A 202 -4.69 -23.61 9.79
CA CYS A 202 -3.43 -23.18 10.38
C CYS A 202 -3.20 -23.98 11.68
N LEU A 203 -2.55 -25.14 11.55
CA LEU A 203 -2.32 -26.06 12.66
C LEU A 203 -0.82 -26.26 12.88
N MET A 204 -0.43 -26.37 14.14
CA MET A 204 0.90 -26.82 14.59
C MET A 204 1.00 -28.36 14.55
N LYS A 205 2.23 -28.86 14.74
CA LYS A 205 2.45 -30.29 15.00
C LYS A 205 1.77 -30.64 16.32
N GLY A 206 0.71 -31.45 16.29
CA GLY A 206 -0.10 -31.80 17.46
C GLY A 206 -1.57 -31.38 17.34
N GLY A 207 -1.93 -30.63 16.31
CA GLY A 207 -3.34 -30.26 16.03
C GLY A 207 -3.81 -28.97 16.71
N GLU A 208 -2.95 -28.30 17.46
CA GLU A 208 -3.24 -26.99 18.05
C GLU A 208 -3.26 -25.89 16.98
N LEU A 209 -4.02 -24.81 17.23
CA LEU A 209 -4.10 -23.69 16.33
C LEU A 209 -2.78 -22.90 16.26
N ASP A 210 -2.30 -22.64 15.06
CA ASP A 210 -1.13 -21.80 14.79
C ASP A 210 -1.58 -20.35 14.53
N LEU A 211 -1.72 -19.55 15.60
CA LEU A 211 -2.18 -18.17 15.52
C LEU A 211 -1.15 -17.28 14.82
N ALA A 212 0.14 -17.58 14.96
CA ALA A 212 1.19 -16.83 14.27
C ALA A 212 1.10 -16.98 12.75
N ARG A 213 0.79 -18.22 12.29
CA ARG A 213 0.53 -18.49 10.87
C ARG A 213 -0.77 -17.87 10.40
N ALA A 214 -1.82 -17.88 11.20
CA ALA A 214 -3.09 -17.24 10.87
C ALA A 214 -2.95 -15.73 10.76
N SER A 215 -2.20 -15.09 11.67
CA SER A 215 -1.88 -13.66 11.63
C SER A 215 -1.13 -13.28 10.36
N ALA A 216 -0.10 -14.04 10.01
CA ALA A 216 0.65 -13.82 8.77
C ALA A 216 -0.25 -13.95 7.53
N LEU A 217 -1.14 -14.96 7.51
CA LEU A 217 -2.07 -15.19 6.42
C LEU A 217 -3.07 -14.04 6.29
N LEU A 218 -3.67 -13.58 7.39
CA LEU A 218 -4.62 -12.46 7.39
C LEU A 218 -3.96 -11.18 6.83
N LEU A 219 -2.77 -10.84 7.32
CA LEU A 219 -2.01 -9.67 6.84
C LEU A 219 -1.66 -9.79 5.35
N ASP A 220 -1.27 -10.97 4.89
CA ASP A 220 -0.97 -11.21 3.48
C ASP A 220 -2.23 -11.14 2.59
N GLU A 221 -3.36 -11.67 3.04
CA GLU A 221 -4.63 -11.57 2.31
C GLU A 221 -5.15 -10.13 2.24
N PHE A 222 -5.00 -9.35 3.33
CA PHE A 222 -5.29 -7.92 3.32
C PHE A 222 -4.39 -7.16 2.31
N ARG A 223 -3.08 -7.31 2.43
CA ARG A 223 -2.09 -6.62 1.57
C ARG A 223 -2.21 -7.00 0.08
N SER A 224 -2.62 -8.23 -0.19
CA SER A 224 -2.84 -8.70 -1.57
C SER A 224 -4.20 -8.34 -2.15
N GLY A 225 -5.09 -7.70 -1.36
CA GLY A 225 -6.44 -7.31 -1.78
C GLY A 225 -7.43 -8.47 -1.89
N LYS A 226 -7.14 -9.62 -1.30
CA LYS A 226 -8.05 -10.79 -1.29
C LYS A 226 -9.27 -10.58 -0.39
N LEU A 227 -9.17 -9.68 0.60
CA LEU A 227 -10.31 -9.24 1.43
C LEU A 227 -11.18 -8.18 0.74
N GLY A 228 -10.79 -7.72 -0.45
CA GLY A 228 -11.45 -6.66 -1.18
C GLY A 228 -10.58 -5.41 -1.33
N LYS A 229 -11.16 -4.38 -1.95
CA LYS A 229 -10.50 -3.06 -2.12
C LYS A 229 -10.82 -2.19 -0.90
N LEU A 230 -10.09 -2.37 0.17
CA LEU A 230 -10.32 -1.73 1.44
C LEU A 230 -9.38 -0.53 1.64
N SER A 231 -9.84 0.51 2.34
CA SER A 231 -9.05 1.65 2.75
C SER A 231 -9.07 1.75 4.27
N LEU A 232 -7.91 1.93 4.90
CA LEU A 232 -7.80 2.09 6.35
C LEU A 232 -8.17 3.50 6.82
N GLU A 233 -8.33 4.44 5.88
CA GLU A 233 -8.61 5.85 6.14
C GLU A 233 -9.69 6.34 5.21
N GLN A 234 -10.53 7.24 5.70
CA GLN A 234 -11.56 7.92 4.90
C GLN A 234 -11.18 9.39 4.70
N ALA A 235 -11.63 9.98 3.59
CA ALA A 235 -11.34 11.38 3.29
C ALA A 235 -11.89 12.35 4.36
N GLN A 236 -12.94 11.97 5.05
CA GLN A 236 -13.54 12.73 6.15
C GLN A 236 -12.60 12.87 7.37
N ASP A 237 -11.74 11.86 7.61
CA ASP A 237 -10.79 11.86 8.75
C ASP A 237 -9.76 13.00 8.67
N TYR A 238 -9.62 13.63 7.48
CA TYR A 238 -8.65 14.70 7.20
C TYR A 238 -9.25 16.09 7.06
N THR A 239 -10.57 16.21 6.92
CA THR A 239 -11.22 17.51 6.77
C THR A 239 -11.13 18.36 8.03
N ASP A 240 -11.03 17.74 9.20
CA ASP A 240 -10.93 18.42 10.50
C ASP A 240 -9.49 18.78 10.90
N ARG A 241 -8.48 18.24 10.20
CA ARG A 241 -7.04 18.49 10.47
C ARG A 241 -6.46 19.64 9.65
N VAL A 242 -7.21 20.23 8.71
CA VAL A 242 -6.77 21.29 7.78
C VAL A 242 -7.35 22.66 8.15
N LYS A 243 -7.77 22.85 9.41
CA LYS A 243 -8.15 24.15 9.96
C LYS A 243 -7.02 24.80 10.73
#